data_7a6ca6ac16199698c1d74155bd7f3c20
#
_entry.id   7a6ca6ac16199698c1d74155bd7f3c20
#
_cell.length_a   1.000
_cell.length_b   1.000
_cell.length_c   1.000
_cell.angle_alpha   90.00
_cell.angle_beta   90.00
_cell.angle_gamma   90.00
#
_symmetry.space_group_name_H-M   'P 1'
#
loop_
_entity.id
_entity.type
_entity.pdbx_description
1 polymer ?
#
loop_
_entity_poly.entity_id
_entity_poly.type
_entity_poly.pdbx_seq_one_letter_code
_entity_poly.pdbx_strand_id
1 'polypeptide(L)'
;MIAHKYFICKTSWCINIIIRAEIANMDEADLESLAVQVSEGLWIKFADKPLIREEKFDVSDLPYLAKGLQMVKIQISNNSIYENTLVIIDDLQYSICDFQKEGLTAAIIEWASKAFGFETPTINVRYEKEINRYIFDFDLS
;
A
#
# COMPACT_ATOMS: atom_id res chain seq x y z
N MET A 1 -14.90 -0.86 1.12
CA MET A 1 -13.60 -1.59 1.03
C MET A 1 -13.23 -1.81 -0.43
N ILE A 2 -11.97 -1.54 -0.77
CA ILE A 2 -11.47 -1.67 -2.13
C ILE A 2 -10.32 -2.67 -2.12
N ALA A 3 -10.36 -3.65 -3.03
CA ALA A 3 -9.30 -4.64 -3.19
C ALA A 3 -8.48 -4.32 -4.44
N HIS A 4 -7.18 -4.53 -4.35
CA HIS A 4 -6.28 -4.39 -5.48
C HIS A 4 -5.23 -5.49 -5.46
N LYS A 5 -4.97 -6.07 -6.62
CA LYS A 5 -3.93 -7.08 -6.81
C LYS A 5 -2.77 -6.46 -7.58
N TYR A 6 -1.60 -6.46 -6.95
CA TYR A 6 -0.35 -6.09 -7.60
C TYR A 6 0.37 -7.36 -8.03
N PHE A 7 0.70 -7.43 -9.31
CA PHE A 7 1.35 -8.61 -9.87
C PHE A 7 2.46 -8.19 -10.83
N ILE A 8 3.66 -8.72 -10.62
CA ILE A 8 4.75 -8.55 -11.57
C ILE A 8 5.54 -9.86 -11.69
N CYS A 9 5.84 -10.23 -12.92
CA CYS A 9 6.52 -11.50 -13.20
C CYS A 9 7.47 -11.31 -14.39
N LYS A 10 8.76 -11.18 -14.08
CA LYS A 10 9.82 -10.97 -15.09
C LYS A 10 10.86 -12.12 -15.10
N THR A 11 10.62 -13.13 -14.29
CA THR A 11 11.54 -14.27 -14.14
C THR A 11 10.75 -15.48 -13.64
N SER A 12 11.45 -16.53 -13.20
CA SER A 12 10.84 -17.76 -12.68
C SER A 12 10.01 -17.54 -11.41
N TRP A 13 10.23 -16.44 -10.68
CA TRP A 13 9.39 -16.10 -9.55
C TRP A 13 8.72 -14.72 -9.76
N CYS A 14 7.55 -14.56 -9.18
CA CYS A 14 6.71 -13.41 -9.41
C CYS A 14 6.31 -12.80 -8.06
N ILE A 15 6.12 -11.49 -8.04
CA ILE A 15 5.56 -10.82 -6.87
C ILE A 15 4.06 -10.69 -7.08
N ASN A 16 3.28 -11.15 -6.09
CA ASN A 16 1.83 -11.10 -6.11
C ASN A 16 1.34 -10.66 -4.74
N ILE A 17 0.76 -9.46 -4.68
CA ILE A 17 0.30 -8.86 -3.43
C ILE A 17 -1.16 -8.44 -3.60
N ILE A 18 -2.01 -8.82 -2.65
CA ILE A 18 -3.40 -8.39 -2.63
C ILE A 18 -3.60 -7.50 -1.41
N ILE A 19 -4.07 -6.28 -1.64
CA ILE A 19 -4.41 -5.31 -0.59
C ILE A 19 -5.92 -5.15 -0.58
N ARG A 20 -6.51 -5.26 0.62
CA ARG A 20 -7.90 -4.87 0.87
C ARG A 20 -7.86 -3.75 1.91
N ALA A 21 -8.39 -2.61 1.53
CA ALA A 21 -8.31 -1.43 2.39
C ALA A 21 -9.51 -0.53 2.16
N GLU A 22 -9.74 0.36 3.11
CA GLU A 22 -10.82 1.32 3.06
C GLU A 22 -10.33 2.71 3.39
N ILE A 23 -11.09 3.71 2.94
CA ILE A 23 -10.86 5.12 3.21
C ILE A 23 -11.84 5.56 4.29
N ALA A 24 -11.35 6.22 5.32
CA ALA A 24 -12.16 6.72 6.42
C ALA A 24 -11.82 8.16 6.73
N ASN A 25 -12.74 8.82 7.46
CA ASN A 25 -12.50 10.16 7.98
C ASN A 25 -11.74 10.05 9.30
N MET A 26 -10.49 10.55 9.32
CA MET A 26 -9.66 10.48 10.51
C MET A 26 -10.29 11.21 11.71
N ASP A 27 -11.05 12.28 11.45
CA ASP A 27 -11.70 13.05 12.49
C ASP A 27 -12.81 12.30 13.22
N GLU A 28 -13.35 11.25 12.58
CA GLU A 28 -14.40 10.39 13.13
C GLU A 28 -13.88 9.02 13.55
N ALA A 29 -12.57 8.77 13.36
CA ALA A 29 -12.00 7.45 13.63
C ALA A 29 -11.90 7.19 15.13
N ASP A 30 -12.12 5.93 15.50
CA ASP A 30 -11.85 5.45 16.85
C ASP A 30 -10.34 5.31 17.03
N LEU A 31 -9.77 6.05 17.98
CA LEU A 31 -8.33 6.12 18.21
C LEU A 31 -7.79 5.00 19.12
N GLU A 32 -8.56 3.95 19.37
CA GLU A 32 -8.08 2.82 20.17
C GLU A 32 -6.91 2.09 19.53
N SER A 33 -6.77 2.16 18.21
CA SER A 33 -5.61 1.63 17.50
C SER A 33 -4.75 2.77 16.93
N LEU A 34 -3.43 2.57 17.01
CA LEU A 34 -2.45 3.58 16.59
C LEU A 34 -2.45 3.76 15.08
N ALA A 35 -2.94 4.90 14.62
CA ALA A 35 -2.73 5.33 13.25
C ALA A 35 -1.39 6.05 13.14
N VAL A 36 -0.67 5.81 12.05
CA VAL A 36 0.61 6.47 11.76
C VAL A 36 0.35 7.61 10.78
N GLN A 37 0.84 8.79 11.10
CA GLN A 37 0.73 9.92 10.19
C GLN A 37 1.72 9.74 9.03
N VAL A 38 1.19 9.73 7.80
CA VAL A 38 1.98 9.63 6.58
C VAL A 38 2.46 11.02 6.15
N SER A 39 1.54 11.97 6.16
CA SER A 39 1.80 13.38 5.87
C SER A 39 0.67 14.22 6.45
N GLU A 40 0.72 15.54 6.28
CA GLU A 40 -0.35 16.40 6.74
C GLU A 40 -1.68 15.98 6.10
N GLY A 41 -2.67 15.68 6.93
CA GLY A 41 -4.00 15.27 6.49
C GLY A 41 -4.13 13.81 6.02
N LEU A 42 -3.10 13.00 6.22
CA LEU A 42 -3.10 11.60 5.77
C LEU A 42 -2.49 10.66 6.79
N TRP A 43 -3.23 9.63 7.18
CA TRP A 43 -2.82 8.61 8.13
C TRP A 43 -3.07 7.21 7.57
N ILE A 44 -2.37 6.23 8.12
CA ILE A 44 -2.53 4.82 7.80
C ILE A 44 -2.54 3.98 9.08
N LYS A 45 -3.33 2.92 9.07
CA LYS A 45 -3.28 1.91 10.14
C LYS A 45 -3.66 0.55 9.58
N PHE A 46 -3.28 -0.51 10.31
CA PHE A 46 -3.87 -1.82 10.10
C PHE A 46 -5.19 -1.91 10.88
N ALA A 47 -6.15 -2.65 10.34
CA ALA A 47 -7.32 -3.08 11.12
C ALA A 47 -6.85 -3.92 12.31
N ASP A 48 -7.73 -4.12 13.29
CA ASP A 48 -7.38 -4.86 14.50
C ASP A 48 -6.88 -6.28 14.19
N LYS A 49 -7.46 -6.89 13.17
CA LYS A 49 -6.98 -8.17 12.64
C LYS A 49 -7.29 -8.26 11.14
N PRO A 50 -6.51 -9.07 10.39
CA PRO A 50 -6.79 -9.26 8.96
C PRO A 50 -8.18 -9.85 8.74
N LEU A 51 -8.84 -9.38 7.68
CA LEU A 51 -10.21 -9.79 7.35
C LEU A 51 -10.30 -11.26 6.93
N ILE A 52 -9.30 -11.75 6.22
CA ILE A 52 -9.33 -13.09 5.62
C ILE A 52 -8.38 -14.06 6.30
N ARG A 53 -7.23 -13.57 6.77
CA ARG A 53 -6.23 -14.39 7.46
C ARG A 53 -6.48 -14.40 8.96
N GLU A 54 -6.12 -15.48 9.62
CA GLU A 54 -6.15 -15.55 11.09
C GLU A 54 -4.86 -15.01 11.72
N GLU A 55 -3.80 -14.91 10.94
CA GLU A 55 -2.52 -14.39 11.39
C GLU A 55 -2.56 -12.86 11.54
N LYS A 56 -1.79 -12.36 12.50
CA LYS A 56 -1.67 -10.92 12.73
C LYS A 56 -0.93 -10.25 11.56
N PHE A 57 -1.20 -8.96 11.36
CA PHE A 57 -0.40 -8.14 10.45
C PHE A 57 1.06 -8.09 10.92
N ASP A 58 1.98 -8.10 9.96
CA ASP A 58 3.39 -7.85 10.24
C ASP A 58 3.60 -6.33 10.28
N VAL A 59 3.87 -5.81 11.48
CA VAL A 59 4.04 -4.36 11.66
C VAL A 59 5.24 -3.81 10.88
N SER A 60 6.20 -4.65 10.51
CA SER A 60 7.35 -4.23 9.68
C SER A 60 6.96 -3.90 8.24
N ASP A 61 5.76 -4.28 7.80
CA ASP A 61 5.24 -3.94 6.49
C ASP A 61 4.71 -2.50 6.42
N LEU A 62 4.32 -1.94 7.56
CA LEU A 62 3.66 -0.63 7.60
C LEU A 62 4.51 0.51 7.02
N PRO A 63 5.83 0.61 7.30
CA PRO A 63 6.65 1.67 6.71
C PRO A 63 6.69 1.65 5.18
N TYR A 64 6.65 0.47 4.57
CA TYR A 64 6.64 0.36 3.11
C TYR A 64 5.32 0.82 2.50
N LEU A 65 4.22 0.54 3.18
CA LEU A 65 2.89 1.01 2.79
C LEU A 65 2.78 2.52 2.98
N ALA A 66 3.25 3.04 4.11
CA ALA A 66 3.25 4.48 4.39
C ALA A 66 4.09 5.24 3.36
N LYS A 67 5.24 4.69 2.96
CA LYS A 67 6.10 5.28 1.94
C LYS A 67 5.37 5.43 0.60
N GLY A 68 4.61 4.42 0.21
CA GLY A 68 3.83 4.47 -1.03
C GLY A 68 2.77 5.57 -1.01
N LEU A 69 2.03 5.68 0.08
CA LEU A 69 1.04 6.76 0.25
C LEU A 69 1.71 8.14 0.26
N GLN A 70 2.88 8.25 0.89
CA GLN A 70 3.64 9.50 0.91
C GLN A 70 4.00 9.95 -0.50
N MET A 71 4.37 9.04 -1.38
CA MET A 71 4.75 9.34 -2.76
C MET A 71 3.58 9.91 -3.59
N VAL A 72 2.35 9.56 -3.26
CA VAL A 72 1.15 10.01 -3.98
C VAL A 72 0.25 10.89 -3.11
N LYS A 73 0.80 11.49 -2.07
CA LYS A 73 0.02 12.30 -1.11
C LYS A 73 -0.72 13.47 -1.75
N ILE A 74 -0.13 14.08 -2.77
CA ILE A 74 -0.76 15.23 -3.46
C ILE A 74 -1.99 14.75 -4.23
N GLN A 75 -1.88 13.64 -4.95
CA GLN A 75 -2.99 13.06 -5.70
C GLN A 75 -4.10 12.61 -4.74
N ILE A 76 -3.74 12.05 -3.59
CA ILE A 76 -4.71 11.67 -2.57
C ILE A 76 -5.41 12.91 -2.03
N SER A 77 -4.68 13.95 -1.67
CA SER A 77 -5.23 15.19 -1.15
C SER A 77 -6.20 15.84 -2.14
N ASN A 78 -5.84 15.83 -3.43
CA ASN A 78 -6.67 16.43 -4.47
C ASN A 78 -7.97 15.66 -4.75
N ASN A 79 -8.03 14.40 -4.37
CA ASN A 79 -9.16 13.52 -4.70
C ASN A 79 -9.92 13.01 -3.47
N SER A 80 -9.40 13.18 -2.27
CA SER A 80 -10.10 12.76 -1.05
C SER A 80 -11.25 13.68 -0.73
N ILE A 81 -12.37 13.09 -0.27
CA ILE A 81 -13.53 13.85 0.23
C ILE A 81 -13.33 14.31 1.67
N TYR A 82 -12.32 13.84 2.37
CA TYR A 82 -12.02 14.19 3.75
C TYR A 82 -10.81 15.11 3.81
N GLU A 83 -10.88 16.11 4.71
CA GLU A 83 -9.71 16.95 5.01
C GLU A 83 -8.61 16.15 5.69
N ASN A 84 -8.99 15.26 6.61
CA ASN A 84 -8.09 14.35 7.29
C ASN A 84 -8.48 12.91 6.93
N THR A 85 -7.68 12.28 6.12
CA THR A 85 -7.96 10.96 5.52
C THR A 85 -7.20 9.87 6.27
N LEU A 86 -7.92 8.79 6.59
CA LEU A 86 -7.34 7.58 7.17
C LEU A 86 -7.48 6.43 6.19
N VAL A 87 -6.38 5.78 5.87
CA VAL A 87 -6.37 4.53 5.11
C VAL A 87 -6.27 3.38 6.10
N ILE A 88 -7.24 2.50 6.09
CA ILE A 88 -7.27 1.31 6.96
C ILE A 88 -7.00 0.07 6.12
N ILE A 89 -5.93 -0.62 6.42
CA ILE A 89 -5.59 -1.87 5.73
C ILE A 89 -6.36 -3.01 6.40
N ASP A 90 -7.37 -3.54 5.70
CA ASP A 90 -8.24 -4.59 6.22
C ASP A 90 -7.67 -5.98 6.00
N ASP A 91 -6.87 -6.16 4.94
CA ASP A 91 -6.17 -7.41 4.69
C ASP A 91 -4.98 -7.17 3.75
N LEU A 92 -3.96 -8.02 3.91
CA LEU A 92 -2.74 -7.96 3.12
C LEU A 92 -2.24 -9.39 2.91
N GLN A 93 -2.27 -9.84 1.66
CA GLN A 93 -1.90 -11.22 1.31
C GLN A 93 -0.72 -11.24 0.35
N TYR A 94 0.27 -12.06 0.65
CA TYR A 94 1.40 -12.34 -0.23
C TYR A 94 2.07 -13.65 0.16
N SER A 95 2.80 -14.25 -0.78
CA SER A 95 3.61 -15.44 -0.50
C SER A 95 4.95 -15.02 0.10
N ILE A 96 5.32 -15.60 1.23
CA ILE A 96 6.62 -15.33 1.87
C ILE A 96 7.78 -15.75 0.96
N CYS A 97 7.58 -16.79 0.15
CA CYS A 97 8.62 -17.33 -0.71
C CYS A 97 8.95 -16.44 -1.91
N ASP A 98 7.94 -15.73 -2.44
CA ASP A 98 8.05 -14.92 -3.65
C ASP A 98 7.61 -13.50 -3.33
N PHE A 99 8.45 -12.79 -2.53
CA PHE A 99 8.07 -11.51 -1.99
C PHE A 99 9.27 -10.59 -1.79
N GLN A 100 9.06 -9.32 -2.06
CA GLN A 100 9.96 -8.24 -1.65
C GLN A 100 9.11 -7.12 -1.05
N LYS A 101 9.61 -6.52 0.02
CA LYS A 101 8.87 -5.47 0.73
C LYS A 101 8.62 -4.22 -0.12
N GLU A 102 9.52 -3.89 -1.05
CA GLU A 102 9.33 -2.80 -2.00
C GLU A 102 8.07 -3.00 -2.87
N GLY A 103 7.66 -4.25 -3.07
CA GLY A 103 6.41 -4.57 -3.75
C GLY A 103 5.18 -4.01 -3.02
N LEU A 104 5.23 -3.92 -1.69
CA LEU A 104 4.16 -3.31 -0.90
C LEU A 104 3.99 -1.83 -1.25
N THR A 105 5.09 -1.12 -1.42
CA THR A 105 5.06 0.29 -1.82
C THR A 105 4.39 0.46 -3.19
N ALA A 106 4.78 -0.35 -4.16
CA ALA A 106 4.16 -0.34 -5.49
C ALA A 106 2.68 -0.71 -5.42
N ALA A 107 2.35 -1.74 -4.65
CA ALA A 107 0.98 -2.22 -4.53
C ALA A 107 0.04 -1.17 -3.96
N ILE A 108 0.46 -0.45 -2.91
CA ILE A 108 -0.41 0.56 -2.31
C ILE A 108 -0.54 1.82 -3.16
N ILE A 109 0.48 2.16 -3.95
CA ILE A 109 0.38 3.25 -4.92
C ILE A 109 -0.73 2.94 -5.93
N GLU A 110 -0.74 1.72 -6.47
CA GLU A 110 -1.78 1.28 -7.40
C GLU A 110 -3.14 1.21 -6.72
N TRP A 111 -3.20 0.68 -5.51
CA TRP A 111 -4.43 0.65 -4.73
C TRP A 111 -4.99 2.07 -4.55
N ALA A 112 -4.14 3.02 -4.16
CA ALA A 112 -4.55 4.40 -3.92
C ALA A 112 -5.09 5.06 -5.18
N SER A 113 -4.45 4.83 -6.33
CA SER A 113 -4.93 5.37 -7.60
C SER A 113 -6.34 4.89 -7.93
N LYS A 114 -6.61 3.61 -7.67
CA LYS A 114 -7.93 3.01 -7.85
C LYS A 114 -8.94 3.55 -6.84
N ALA A 115 -8.54 3.61 -5.56
CA ALA A 115 -9.44 3.98 -4.47
C ALA A 115 -9.83 5.47 -4.51
N PHE A 116 -8.89 6.35 -4.83
CA PHE A 116 -9.12 7.80 -4.88
C PHE A 116 -9.45 8.30 -6.28
N GLY A 117 -9.26 7.49 -7.31
CA GLY A 117 -9.67 7.82 -8.68
C GLY A 117 -8.72 8.75 -9.42
N PHE A 118 -7.42 8.60 -9.23
CA PHE A 118 -6.43 9.32 -10.02
C PHE A 118 -5.66 8.38 -10.96
N GLU A 119 -4.97 8.96 -11.94
CA GLU A 119 -4.17 8.18 -12.88
C GLU A 119 -3.02 7.49 -12.16
N THR A 120 -2.89 6.17 -12.37
CA THR A 120 -1.84 5.37 -11.74
C THR A 120 -0.46 5.80 -12.24
N PRO A 121 0.44 6.23 -11.36
CA PRO A 121 1.82 6.53 -11.77
C PRO A 121 2.50 5.30 -12.34
N THR A 122 3.35 5.50 -13.33
CA THR A 122 4.17 4.42 -13.89
C THR A 122 5.33 4.13 -12.95
N ILE A 123 5.41 2.90 -12.48
CA ILE A 123 6.52 2.43 -11.64
C ILE A 123 7.36 1.49 -12.48
N ASN A 124 8.60 1.88 -12.74
CA ASN A 124 9.53 1.05 -13.52
C ASN A 124 10.13 -0.02 -12.63
N VAL A 125 9.96 -1.28 -13.04
CA VAL A 125 10.49 -2.43 -12.31
C VAL A 125 11.30 -3.27 -13.27
N ARG A 126 12.52 -3.62 -12.86
CA ARG A 126 13.37 -4.54 -13.62
C ARG A 126 13.83 -5.67 -12.70
N TYR A 127 14.18 -6.80 -13.29
CA TYR A 127 14.75 -7.91 -12.56
C TYR A 127 16.26 -7.93 -12.73
N GLU A 128 16.99 -7.95 -11.60
CA GLU A 128 18.44 -8.03 -11.59
C GLU A 128 18.87 -9.47 -11.34
N LYS A 129 19.29 -10.13 -12.41
CA LYS A 129 19.60 -11.57 -12.38
C LYS A 129 20.74 -11.92 -11.43
N GLU A 130 21.75 -11.06 -11.35
CA GLU A 130 22.94 -11.34 -10.54
C GLU A 130 22.64 -11.43 -9.05
N ILE A 131 21.67 -10.66 -8.57
CA ILE A 131 21.28 -10.66 -7.16
C ILE A 131 19.90 -11.30 -6.92
N ASN A 132 19.27 -11.80 -7.99
CA ASN A 132 17.96 -12.46 -7.96
C ASN A 132 16.88 -11.60 -7.26
N ARG A 133 16.83 -10.32 -7.62
CA ARG A 133 15.89 -9.37 -7.02
C ARG A 133 15.25 -8.48 -8.07
N TYR A 134 14.04 -8.04 -7.76
CA TYR A 134 13.40 -6.96 -8.50
C TYR A 134 13.92 -5.62 -7.99
N ILE A 135 14.18 -4.72 -8.92
CA ILE A 135 14.62 -3.36 -8.64
C ILE A 135 13.49 -2.42 -9.02
N PHE A 136 12.98 -1.71 -8.03
CA PHE A 136 11.86 -0.78 -8.20
C PHE A 136 12.42 0.64 -8.33
N ASP A 137 12.01 1.33 -9.38
CA ASP A 137 12.31 2.75 -9.56
C ASP A 137 11.05 3.55 -9.23
N PHE A 138 11.08 4.22 -8.08
CA PHE A 138 9.97 5.03 -7.60
C PHE A 138 10.11 6.51 -7.98
N ASP A 139 10.85 6.84 -9.00
CA ASP A 139 10.87 8.19 -9.54
C ASP A 139 9.57 8.41 -10.32
N LEU A 140 8.61 9.05 -9.66
CA LEU A 140 7.26 9.27 -10.19
C LEU A 140 7.09 10.67 -10.80
N SER A 141 8.18 11.39 -10.99
CA SER A 141 8.16 12.74 -11.55
C SER A 141 7.77 12.77 -13.03
#